data_23d4446393fb8fac9da0b6f4bf01a282
#
_entry.id   23d4446393fb8fac9da0b6f4bf01a282
#
_cell.length_a   1.000
_cell.length_b   1.000
_cell.length_c   1.000
_cell.angle_alpha   90.00
_cell.angle_beta   90.00
_cell.angle_gamma   90.00
#
_symmetry.space_group_name_H-M   'P 1'
#
loop_
_entity.id
_entity.type
_entity.pdbx_description
1 polymer ?
#
loop_
_entity_poly.entity_id
_entity_poly.type
_entity_poly.pdbx_seq_one_letter_code
_entity_poly.pdbx_strand_id
1 'polypeptide(L)'
;MEFISLVAFSITLIYLNPLKFLAIVYLPQYFAKWGITTINLVQHDGCEISLRDEHSKKYNGARNFTGSLLNWFTMNNGYHQIHHMFPALHWGQLPQKHKELIEPHNHPNLNLDCMTR
;
A
#
# COMPACT_ATOMS: atom_id res chain seq x y z
N MET A 1 -13.74 -21.26 8.69
CA MET A 1 -13.78 -22.31 7.65
C MET A 1 -12.81 -22.04 6.50
N GLU A 2 -12.70 -20.81 5.99
CA GLU A 2 -11.83 -20.44 4.87
C GLU A 2 -10.34 -20.78 5.07
N PHE A 3 -9.80 -20.53 6.27
CA PHE A 3 -8.39 -20.86 6.57
C PHE A 3 -8.09 -22.37 6.44
N ILE A 4 -8.97 -23.21 6.97
CA ILE A 4 -8.80 -24.68 6.90
C ILE A 4 -8.86 -25.15 5.46
N SER A 5 -9.79 -24.60 4.67
CA SER A 5 -9.91 -24.93 3.25
C SER A 5 -8.68 -24.51 2.45
N LEU A 6 -8.13 -23.34 2.75
CA LEU A 6 -6.89 -22.84 2.11
C LEU A 6 -5.69 -23.74 2.44
N VAL A 7 -5.55 -24.15 3.70
CA VAL A 7 -4.47 -25.04 4.14
C VAL A 7 -4.61 -26.41 3.47
N ALA A 8 -5.78 -27.01 3.49
CA ALA A 8 -6.04 -28.30 2.85
C ALA A 8 -5.77 -28.26 1.35
N PHE A 9 -6.22 -27.21 0.67
CA PHE A 9 -5.95 -26.96 -0.74
C PHE A 9 -4.45 -26.85 -1.04
N SER A 10 -3.72 -26.07 -0.22
CA SER A 10 -2.27 -25.89 -0.35
C SER A 10 -1.53 -27.22 -0.18
N ILE A 11 -1.87 -28.01 0.84
CA ILE A 11 -1.28 -29.33 1.08
C ILE A 11 -1.54 -30.25 -0.12
N THR A 12 -2.76 -30.26 -0.64
CA THR A 12 -3.12 -31.06 -1.82
C THR A 12 -2.28 -30.67 -3.04
N LEU A 13 -2.13 -29.37 -3.32
CA LEU A 13 -1.31 -28.90 -4.44
C LEU A 13 0.17 -29.24 -4.27
N ILE A 14 0.72 -29.15 -3.06
CA ILE A 14 2.11 -29.54 -2.77
C ILE A 14 2.28 -31.04 -3.04
N TYR A 15 1.35 -31.86 -2.59
CA TYR A 15 1.40 -33.32 -2.81
C TYR A 15 1.32 -33.70 -4.28
N LEU A 16 0.44 -33.03 -5.04
CA LEU A 16 0.25 -33.32 -6.48
C LEU A 16 1.43 -32.86 -7.34
N ASN A 17 1.93 -31.65 -7.13
CA ASN A 17 3.06 -31.12 -7.88
C ASN A 17 3.74 -29.94 -7.13
N PRO A 18 4.76 -30.21 -6.33
CA PRO A 18 5.42 -29.20 -5.51
C PRO A 18 6.07 -28.06 -6.30
N LEU A 19 6.59 -28.35 -7.49
CA LEU A 19 7.22 -27.31 -8.33
C LEU A 19 6.18 -26.34 -8.90
N LYS A 20 5.04 -26.84 -9.34
CA LYS A 20 3.93 -25.99 -9.80
C LYS A 20 3.37 -25.17 -8.64
N PHE A 21 3.18 -25.77 -7.46
CA PHE A 21 2.77 -25.01 -6.27
C PHE A 21 3.74 -23.88 -5.96
N LEU A 22 5.04 -24.17 -5.95
CA LEU A 22 6.07 -23.15 -5.71
C LEU A 22 6.00 -22.01 -6.73
N ALA A 23 5.92 -22.33 -8.01
CA ALA A 23 5.98 -21.33 -9.09
C ALA A 23 4.69 -20.50 -9.22
N ILE A 24 3.51 -21.12 -9.05
CA ILE A 24 2.21 -20.48 -9.37
C ILE A 24 1.53 -19.93 -8.13
N VAL A 25 1.79 -20.49 -6.95
CA VAL A 25 1.13 -20.09 -5.70
C VAL A 25 2.10 -19.39 -4.76
N TYR A 26 3.15 -20.07 -4.35
CA TYR A 26 4.02 -19.59 -3.29
C TYR A 26 4.82 -18.34 -3.70
N LEU A 27 5.55 -18.39 -4.82
CA LEU A 27 6.39 -17.27 -5.26
C LEU A 27 5.58 -16.00 -5.54
N PRO A 28 4.46 -16.03 -6.29
CA PRO A 28 3.65 -14.83 -6.48
C PRO A 28 3.15 -14.22 -5.16
N GLN A 29 2.70 -15.04 -4.22
CA GLN A 29 2.26 -14.56 -2.91
C GLN A 29 3.42 -13.97 -2.09
N TYR A 30 4.59 -14.61 -2.13
CA TYR A 30 5.77 -14.10 -1.45
C TYR A 30 6.18 -12.72 -1.97
N PHE A 31 6.26 -12.56 -3.30
CA PHE A 31 6.60 -11.27 -3.92
C PHE A 31 5.52 -10.21 -3.69
N ALA A 32 4.25 -10.58 -3.72
CA ALA A 32 3.16 -9.65 -3.42
C ALA A 32 3.23 -9.14 -1.97
N LYS A 33 3.44 -10.02 -1.00
CA LYS A 33 3.62 -9.64 0.40
C LYS A 33 4.84 -8.75 0.59
N TRP A 34 5.97 -9.13 0.00
CA TRP A 34 7.19 -8.34 0.07
C TRP A 34 6.98 -6.94 -0.52
N GLY A 35 6.37 -6.84 -1.69
CA GLY A 35 6.07 -5.57 -2.36
C GLY A 35 5.17 -4.67 -1.53
N ILE A 36 4.06 -5.20 -1.00
CA ILE A 36 3.13 -4.44 -0.15
C ILE A 36 3.82 -3.98 1.15
N THR A 37 4.59 -4.84 1.79
CA THR A 37 5.29 -4.49 3.03
C THR A 37 6.34 -3.42 2.79
N THR A 38 7.10 -3.53 1.71
CA THR A 38 8.14 -2.56 1.35
C THR A 38 7.54 -1.18 1.03
N ILE A 39 6.52 -1.11 0.19
CA ILE A 39 5.88 0.17 -0.14
C ILE A 39 5.26 0.82 1.11
N ASN A 40 4.61 0.04 1.96
CA ASN A 40 4.02 0.53 3.21
C ASN A 40 5.09 1.08 4.16
N LEU A 41 6.21 0.35 4.32
CA LEU A 41 7.33 0.81 5.14
C LEU A 41 7.87 2.15 4.65
N VAL A 42 8.10 2.30 3.34
CA VAL A 42 8.62 3.54 2.74
C VAL A 42 7.61 4.69 2.86
N GLN A 43 6.31 4.40 2.78
CA GLN A 43 5.25 5.40 2.95
C GLN A 43 5.19 5.95 4.39
N HIS A 44 5.60 5.17 5.38
CA HIS A 44 5.62 5.60 6.78
C HIS A 44 7.01 5.97 7.32
N ASP A 45 8.08 5.66 6.58
CA ASP A 45 9.44 5.96 7.01
C ASP A 45 9.68 7.47 7.15
N GLY A 46 10.17 7.90 8.32
CA GLY A 46 10.40 9.31 8.63
C GLY A 46 9.14 10.18 8.73
N CYS A 47 7.96 9.60 8.68
CA CYS A 47 6.74 10.28 9.11
C CYS A 47 6.66 10.20 10.62
N GLU A 48 6.62 11.34 11.30
CA GLU A 48 6.57 11.37 12.77
C GLU A 48 5.27 10.75 13.27
N ILE A 49 5.35 9.50 13.72
CA ILE A 49 4.23 8.80 14.36
C ILE A 49 3.85 9.49 15.69
N SER A 50 4.78 10.23 16.29
CA SER A 50 4.55 11.02 17.51
C SER A 50 4.13 12.47 17.26
N LEU A 51 3.41 12.73 16.19
CA LEU A 51 2.83 14.05 15.96
C LEU A 51 1.91 14.40 17.14
N ARG A 52 2.25 15.50 17.84
CA ARG A 52 1.60 15.89 19.10
C ARG A 52 0.19 16.43 18.88
N ASP A 53 -0.11 16.93 17.70
CA ASP A 53 -1.40 17.50 17.37
C ASP A 53 -2.19 16.61 16.38
N GLU A 54 -3.51 16.67 16.49
CA GLU A 54 -4.41 15.91 15.62
C GLU A 54 -4.36 16.36 14.16
N HIS A 55 -4.08 17.63 13.91
CA HIS A 55 -3.97 18.17 12.55
C HIS A 55 -2.78 17.56 11.82
N SER A 56 -1.61 17.55 12.45
CA SER A 56 -0.41 16.95 11.88
C SER A 56 -0.58 15.45 11.62
N LYS A 57 -1.16 14.70 12.56
CA LYS A 57 -1.49 13.27 12.34
C LYS A 57 -2.39 13.06 11.13
N LYS A 58 -3.38 13.92 10.98
CA LYS A 58 -4.37 13.82 9.93
C LYS A 58 -3.79 14.03 8.54
N TYR A 59 -2.78 14.91 8.37
CA TYR A 59 -2.30 15.32 7.06
C TYR A 59 -0.85 14.89 6.76
N ASN A 60 -0.07 14.58 7.78
CA ASN A 60 1.37 14.30 7.66
C ASN A 60 1.77 12.89 8.17
N GLY A 61 0.82 11.99 8.34
CA GLY A 61 1.06 10.64 8.87
C GLY A 61 1.65 9.66 7.88
N ALA A 62 1.68 10.01 6.59
CA ALA A 62 2.26 9.18 5.55
C ALA A 62 2.79 10.01 4.39
N ARG A 63 3.80 9.47 3.70
CA ARG A 63 4.24 9.97 2.40
C ARG A 63 3.28 9.55 1.30
N ASN A 64 3.13 10.45 0.34
CA ASN A 64 2.36 10.18 -0.87
C ASN A 64 3.30 10.11 -2.07
N PHE A 65 3.13 9.09 -2.89
CA PHE A 65 3.82 8.95 -4.16
C PHE A 65 2.86 9.28 -5.29
N THR A 66 3.03 10.47 -5.87
CA THR A 66 2.06 11.01 -6.84
C THR A 66 2.36 10.66 -8.29
N GLY A 67 3.50 10.01 -8.55
CA GLY A 67 3.94 9.63 -9.91
C GLY A 67 2.96 8.69 -10.61
N SER A 68 2.66 9.01 -11.88
CA SER A 68 1.63 8.33 -12.67
C SER A 68 1.91 6.84 -12.90
N LEU A 69 3.17 6.48 -13.16
CA LEU A 69 3.54 5.10 -13.45
C LEU A 69 3.33 4.18 -12.23
N LEU A 70 3.78 4.63 -11.05
CA LEU A 70 3.57 3.90 -9.81
C LEU A 70 2.08 3.72 -9.53
N ASN A 71 1.32 4.80 -9.63
CA ASN A 71 -0.10 4.80 -9.32
C ASN A 71 -0.91 3.96 -10.31
N TRP A 72 -0.51 3.91 -11.57
CA TRP A 72 -1.11 3.00 -12.53
C TRP A 72 -0.90 1.53 -12.15
N PHE A 73 0.33 1.14 -11.78
CA PHE A 73 0.63 -0.24 -11.35
C PHE A 73 -0.01 -0.64 -10.02
N THR A 74 -0.16 0.31 -9.10
CA THR A 74 -0.60 0.04 -7.72
C THR A 74 -2.04 0.47 -7.46
N MET A 75 -2.84 0.75 -8.49
CA MET A 75 -4.24 1.21 -8.35
C MET A 75 -4.34 2.42 -7.40
N ASN A 76 -3.50 3.43 -7.63
CA ASN A 76 -3.44 4.67 -6.83
C ASN A 76 -3.05 4.48 -5.35
N ASN A 77 -2.42 3.36 -4.97
CA ASN A 77 -1.93 3.13 -3.61
C ASN A 77 -0.84 4.13 -3.16
N GLY A 78 -0.28 4.89 -4.10
CA GLY A 78 0.65 5.98 -3.79
C GLY A 78 0.00 7.13 -3.02
N TYR A 79 -1.30 7.35 -3.14
CA TYR A 79 -2.05 8.37 -2.40
C TYR A 79 -2.43 7.86 -0.99
N HIS A 80 -1.41 7.54 -0.19
CA HIS A 80 -1.55 6.75 1.01
C HIS A 80 -2.23 7.51 2.16
N GLN A 81 -1.94 8.81 2.33
CA GLN A 81 -2.54 9.61 3.40
C GLN A 81 -4.06 9.73 3.24
N ILE A 82 -4.56 9.95 2.03
CA ILE A 82 -6.02 10.02 1.80
C ILE A 82 -6.68 8.65 2.00
N HIS A 83 -5.96 7.55 1.70
CA HIS A 83 -6.42 6.21 2.00
C HIS A 83 -6.60 5.98 3.51
N HIS A 84 -5.68 6.47 4.35
CA HIS A 84 -5.84 6.41 5.81
C HIS A 84 -7.04 7.21 6.31
N MET A 85 -7.33 8.36 5.71
CA MET A 85 -8.48 9.17 6.10
C MET A 85 -9.81 8.55 5.68
N PHE A 86 -9.84 7.91 4.52
CA PHE A 86 -11.04 7.35 3.90
C PHE A 86 -10.77 5.95 3.34
N PRO A 87 -10.59 4.92 4.18
CA PRO A 87 -10.18 3.59 3.74
C PRO A 87 -11.20 2.89 2.83
N ALA A 88 -12.47 3.31 2.86
CA ALA A 88 -13.52 2.80 1.99
C ALA A 88 -13.65 3.55 0.66
N LEU A 89 -12.83 4.58 0.42
CA LEU A 89 -12.88 5.34 -0.82
C LEU A 89 -12.39 4.49 -2.00
N HIS A 90 -13.12 4.52 -3.10
CA HIS A 90 -12.73 3.80 -4.32
C HIS A 90 -11.38 4.33 -4.84
N TRP A 91 -10.48 3.43 -5.20
CA TRP A 91 -9.11 3.78 -5.61
C TRP A 91 -9.03 4.81 -6.76
N GLY A 92 -10.00 4.82 -7.68
CA GLY A 92 -10.08 5.79 -8.77
C GLY A 92 -10.36 7.22 -8.32
N GLN A 93 -10.84 7.43 -7.09
CA GLN A 93 -11.14 8.75 -6.53
C GLN A 93 -9.99 9.31 -5.66
N LEU A 94 -9.01 8.46 -5.31
CA LEU A 94 -7.91 8.85 -4.43
C LEU A 94 -7.12 10.06 -4.95
N PRO A 95 -6.73 10.16 -6.25
CA PRO A 95 -5.97 11.31 -6.76
C PRO A 95 -6.71 12.63 -6.60
N GLN A 96 -8.00 12.65 -6.96
CA GLN A 96 -8.81 13.85 -6.84
C GLN A 96 -8.99 14.27 -5.37
N LYS A 97 -9.34 13.32 -4.51
CA LYS A 97 -9.54 13.60 -3.08
C LYS A 97 -8.24 13.98 -2.36
N HIS A 98 -7.10 13.42 -2.76
CA HIS A 98 -5.80 13.85 -2.29
C HIS A 98 -5.54 15.31 -2.59
N LYS A 99 -5.76 15.72 -3.85
CA LYS A 99 -5.57 17.11 -4.28
C LYS A 99 -6.50 18.08 -3.56
N GLU A 100 -7.74 17.68 -3.29
CA GLU A 100 -8.73 18.51 -2.61
C GLU A 100 -8.47 18.64 -1.10
N LEU A 101 -8.10 17.55 -0.42
CA LEU A 101 -8.14 17.45 1.04
C LEU A 101 -6.76 17.32 1.71
N ILE A 102 -5.77 16.79 1.01
CA ILE A 102 -4.44 16.54 1.61
C ILE A 102 -3.44 17.60 1.17
N GLU A 103 -3.30 17.80 -0.13
CA GLU A 103 -2.28 18.67 -0.73
C GLU A 103 -2.26 20.09 -0.15
N PRO A 104 -3.40 20.75 0.18
CA PRO A 104 -3.40 22.06 0.80
C PRO A 104 -2.89 22.10 2.25
N HIS A 105 -2.82 20.97 2.93
CA HIS A 105 -2.57 20.89 4.37
C HIS A 105 -1.34 20.09 4.78
N ASN A 106 -0.81 19.22 3.88
CA ASN A 106 0.34 18.42 4.19
C ASN A 106 1.66 19.15 3.89
N HIS A 107 2.74 18.67 4.50
CA HIS A 107 4.06 19.20 4.21
C HIS A 107 4.49 18.82 2.78
N PRO A 108 5.02 19.77 1.97
CA PRO A 108 5.38 19.51 0.57
C PRO A 108 6.35 18.33 0.38
N ASN A 109 7.28 18.13 1.32
CA ASN A 109 8.25 17.02 1.28
C ASN A 109 7.62 15.64 1.43
N LEU A 110 6.33 15.56 1.76
CA LEU A 110 5.59 14.31 1.85
C LEU A 110 4.91 13.90 0.54
N ASN A 111 4.92 14.76 -0.47
CA ASN A 111 4.46 14.44 -1.82
C ASN A 111 5.67 14.26 -2.73
N LEU A 112 5.89 13.04 -3.17
CA LEU A 112 7.04 12.65 -3.99
C LEU A 112 6.55 12.05 -5.32
N ASP A 113 7.26 12.35 -6.40
CA ASP A 113 6.92 11.79 -7.72
C ASP A 113 7.29 10.30 -7.82
N CYS A 114 8.29 9.86 -7.05
CA CYS A 114 8.73 8.45 -7.05
C CYS A 114 9.25 8.02 -5.66
N MET A 115 9.48 6.72 -5.48
CA MET A 115 9.96 6.15 -4.21
C MET A 115 11.46 6.41 -3.95
N THR A 116 12.20 6.94 -4.93
CA THR A 116 13.62 7.27 -4.80
C THR A 116 13.79 8.78 -4.74
N ARG A 117 14.63 9.24 -3.80
CA ARG A 117 15.15 10.61 -3.76
C ARG A 117 16.40 10.71 -4.62
#